data_d156335fe3f43685d3b150565dc001fe
#
_entry.id   d156335fe3f43685d3b150565dc001fe
#
_cell.length_a   1.000
_cell.length_b   1.000
_cell.length_c   1.000
_cell.angle_alpha   90.00
_cell.angle_beta   90.00
_cell.angle_gamma   90.00
#
_symmetry.space_group_name_H-M   'P 1'
#
loop_
_entity.id
_entity.type
_entity.pdbx_description
1 polymer ?
#
loop_
_entity_poly.entity_id
_entity_poly.type
_entity_poly.pdbx_seq_one_letter_code
_entity_poly.pdbx_strand_id
1 'polypeptide(L)'
;MLKAGFVLDGKYRILSVIGQGGMSTVYLAVHERLKQKWAVKEISMEYCENYEMISRKLIVEADILKRLDHPGLPKIVDIIEKKDAIWMVMEFIEGKTLKEILNERGRIEEKEILIWGKQLCEVLSYLHSKSHQLFIEI
;
A
#
# COMPACT_ATOMS: atom_id res chain seq x y z
N MET A 1 2.39 -16.40 2.61
CA MET A 1 1.00 -15.88 2.42
C MET A 1 0.18 -16.13 3.68
N LEU A 2 -0.40 -15.09 4.25
CA LEU A 2 -1.22 -15.17 5.47
C LEU A 2 -2.61 -15.73 5.15
N LYS A 3 -3.16 -16.54 6.08
CA LYS A 3 -4.52 -17.10 5.96
C LYS A 3 -5.55 -16.19 6.63
N ALA A 4 -6.80 -16.22 6.16
CA ALA A 4 -7.90 -15.56 6.83
C ALA A 4 -8.02 -16.03 8.30
N GLY A 5 -8.25 -15.10 9.21
CA GLY A 5 -8.27 -15.34 10.66
C GLY A 5 -6.90 -15.21 11.34
N PHE A 6 -5.80 -15.22 10.61
CA PHE A 6 -4.48 -14.98 11.21
C PHE A 6 -4.40 -13.58 11.82
N VAL A 7 -3.80 -13.46 13.00
CA VAL A 7 -3.61 -12.17 13.67
C VAL A 7 -2.14 -11.77 13.58
N LEU A 8 -1.87 -10.78 12.73
CA LEU A 8 -0.55 -10.22 12.55
C LEU A 8 -0.22 -9.30 13.72
N ASP A 9 0.96 -9.50 14.32
CA ASP A 9 1.49 -8.72 15.45
C ASP A 9 0.51 -8.56 16.65
N GLY A 10 -0.42 -9.53 16.83
CA GLY A 10 -1.43 -9.45 17.87
C GLY A 10 -2.47 -8.32 17.71
N LYS A 11 -2.44 -7.61 16.58
CA LYS A 11 -3.25 -6.39 16.35
C LYS A 11 -4.17 -6.50 15.15
N TYR A 12 -3.71 -7.07 14.03
CA TYR A 12 -4.39 -7.00 12.74
C TYR A 12 -4.87 -8.40 12.32
N ARG A 13 -6.17 -8.64 12.38
CA ARG A 13 -6.78 -9.89 11.91
C ARG A 13 -6.98 -9.82 10.40
N ILE A 14 -6.36 -10.73 9.68
CA ILE A 14 -6.52 -10.88 8.23
C ILE A 14 -7.92 -11.39 7.91
N LEU A 15 -8.60 -10.71 6.99
CA LEU A 15 -9.93 -11.08 6.53
C LEU A 15 -9.87 -11.80 5.18
N SER A 16 -9.20 -11.18 4.20
CA SER A 16 -9.11 -11.70 2.82
C SER A 16 -7.92 -11.10 2.08
N VAL A 17 -7.53 -11.72 0.99
CA VAL A 17 -6.63 -11.13 -0.01
C VAL A 17 -7.45 -10.18 -0.88
N ILE A 18 -6.95 -8.96 -1.09
CA ILE A 18 -7.56 -7.94 -1.95
C ILE A 18 -6.70 -7.54 -3.13
N GLY A 19 -5.43 -7.96 -3.16
CA GLY A 19 -4.51 -7.75 -4.27
C GLY A 19 -3.35 -8.73 -4.22
N GLN A 20 -2.86 -9.13 -5.39
CA GLN A 20 -1.69 -10.01 -5.50
C GLN A 20 -0.84 -9.58 -6.69
N GLY A 21 0.47 -9.41 -6.44
CA GLY A 21 1.50 -9.12 -7.43
C GLY A 21 2.63 -10.13 -7.38
N GLY A 22 3.68 -9.94 -8.16
CA GLY A 22 4.80 -10.87 -8.27
C GLY A 22 5.51 -11.14 -6.93
N MET A 23 5.83 -10.09 -6.18
CA MET A 23 6.55 -10.18 -4.90
C MET A 23 5.75 -9.63 -3.71
N SER A 24 4.50 -9.25 -3.91
CA SER A 24 3.68 -8.67 -2.85
C SER A 24 2.25 -9.16 -2.87
N THR A 25 1.67 -9.29 -1.68
CA THR A 25 0.26 -9.61 -1.49
C THR A 25 -0.37 -8.55 -0.58
N VAL A 26 -1.54 -8.06 -0.96
CA VAL A 26 -2.29 -7.09 -0.16
C VAL A 26 -3.51 -7.76 0.46
N TYR A 27 -3.66 -7.60 1.75
CA TYR A 27 -4.77 -8.15 2.53
C TYR A 27 -5.67 -7.04 3.04
N LEU A 28 -6.95 -7.33 3.12
CA LEU A 28 -7.88 -6.63 4.00
C LEU A 28 -7.71 -7.19 5.41
N ALA A 29 -7.52 -6.32 6.38
CA ALA A 29 -7.42 -6.68 7.79
C ALA A 29 -8.32 -5.79 8.65
N VAL A 30 -8.63 -6.23 9.85
CA VAL A 30 -9.31 -5.44 10.88
C VAL A 30 -8.43 -5.36 12.12
N HIS A 31 -8.30 -4.14 12.67
CA HIS A 31 -7.60 -3.98 13.94
C HIS A 31 -8.43 -4.55 15.09
N GLU A 32 -7.88 -5.47 15.88
CA GLU A 32 -8.61 -6.24 16.92
C GLU A 32 -9.35 -5.35 17.91
N ARG A 33 -8.72 -4.28 18.37
CA ARG A 33 -9.32 -3.36 19.35
C ARG A 33 -10.17 -2.27 18.72
N LEU A 34 -9.65 -1.59 17.69
CA LEU A 34 -10.30 -0.43 17.08
C LEU A 34 -11.43 -0.80 16.14
N LYS A 35 -11.51 -2.08 15.72
CA LYS A 35 -12.49 -2.59 14.75
C LYS A 35 -12.50 -1.85 13.40
N GLN A 36 -11.40 -1.15 13.11
CA GLN A 36 -11.20 -0.40 11.87
C GLN A 36 -10.52 -1.29 10.82
N LYS A 37 -10.94 -1.13 9.57
CA LYS A 37 -10.34 -1.82 8.41
C LYS A 37 -9.03 -1.17 8.00
N TRP A 38 -8.06 -2.01 7.63
CA TRP A 38 -6.75 -1.63 7.14
C TRP A 38 -6.36 -2.47 5.94
N ALA A 39 -5.55 -1.93 5.06
CA ALA A 39 -4.84 -2.69 4.04
C ALA A 39 -3.46 -3.08 4.58
N VAL A 40 -3.11 -4.36 4.47
CA VAL A 40 -1.80 -4.88 4.89
C VAL A 40 -1.09 -5.40 3.66
N LYS A 41 -0.02 -4.73 3.25
CA LYS A 41 0.83 -5.14 2.13
C LYS A 41 1.98 -5.98 2.65
N GLU A 42 1.99 -7.26 2.31
CA GLU A 42 3.10 -8.19 2.56
C GLU A 42 4.10 -8.11 1.42
N ILE A 43 5.37 -7.92 1.75
CA ILE A 43 6.49 -8.04 0.82
C ILE A 43 7.28 -9.27 1.28
N SER A 44 7.23 -10.35 0.48
CA SER A 44 7.94 -11.58 0.76
C SER A 44 9.42 -11.43 0.42
N MET A 45 10.27 -11.85 1.33
CA MET A 45 11.73 -11.84 1.19
C MET A 45 12.31 -13.24 1.02
N GLU A 46 11.47 -14.25 0.82
CA GLU A 46 11.79 -15.67 0.89
C GLU A 46 12.90 -16.12 -0.10
N TYR A 47 13.13 -15.32 -1.16
CA TYR A 47 14.11 -15.61 -2.20
C TYR A 47 15.13 -14.49 -2.43
N CYS A 48 15.30 -13.59 -1.47
CA CYS A 48 16.24 -12.47 -1.62
C CYS A 48 17.62 -12.83 -1.06
N GLU A 49 18.63 -12.96 -1.94
CA GLU A 49 20.02 -13.22 -1.54
C GLU A 49 20.61 -12.13 -0.63
N ASN A 50 20.10 -10.90 -0.70
CA ASN A 50 20.53 -9.74 0.08
C ASN A 50 19.43 -9.22 1.01
N TYR A 51 18.81 -10.10 1.79
CA TYR A 51 17.70 -9.77 2.70
C TYR A 51 17.96 -8.52 3.54
N GLU A 52 19.09 -8.44 4.24
CA GLU A 52 19.40 -7.32 5.15
C GLU A 52 19.47 -5.97 4.43
N MET A 53 20.02 -5.92 3.23
CA MET A 53 20.15 -4.68 2.47
C MET A 53 18.79 -4.22 1.92
N ILE A 54 17.99 -5.16 1.43
CA ILE A 54 16.65 -4.88 0.88
C ILE A 54 15.70 -4.49 1.99
N SER A 55 15.72 -5.21 3.12
CA SER A 55 14.93 -4.92 4.31
C SER A 55 15.24 -3.50 4.82
N ARG A 56 16.51 -3.13 5.00
CA ARG A 56 16.90 -1.78 5.42
C ARG A 56 16.41 -0.69 4.47
N LYS A 57 16.53 -0.90 3.16
CA LYS A 57 16.00 0.06 2.16
C LYS A 57 14.50 0.23 2.28
N LEU A 58 13.76 -0.87 2.38
CA LEU A 58 12.29 -0.85 2.50
C LEU A 58 11.83 -0.16 3.79
N ILE A 59 12.52 -0.38 4.90
CA ILE A 59 12.21 0.27 6.19
C ILE A 59 12.45 1.79 6.08
N VAL A 60 13.60 2.21 5.52
CA VAL A 60 13.89 3.63 5.31
C VAL A 60 12.86 4.28 4.38
N GLU A 61 12.51 3.61 3.29
CA GLU A 61 11.49 4.08 2.36
C GLU A 61 10.12 4.16 3.02
N ALA A 62 9.74 3.15 3.79
CA ALA A 62 8.50 3.13 4.54
C ALA A 62 8.44 4.22 5.64
N ASP A 63 9.55 4.54 6.30
CA ASP A 63 9.63 5.66 7.25
C ASP A 63 9.45 7.02 6.56
N ILE A 64 9.92 7.16 5.32
CA ILE A 64 9.68 8.35 4.51
C ILE A 64 8.18 8.41 4.12
N LEU A 65 7.63 7.31 3.61
CA LEU A 65 6.22 7.22 3.22
C LEU A 65 5.27 7.50 4.39
N LYS A 66 5.65 7.10 5.60
CA LYS A 66 4.90 7.35 6.83
C LYS A 66 4.73 8.85 7.17
N ARG A 67 5.67 9.70 6.69
CA ARG A 67 5.64 11.16 6.89
C ARG A 67 4.87 11.90 5.81
N LEU A 68 4.44 11.21 4.76
CA LEU A 68 3.63 11.82 3.71
C LEU A 68 2.20 12.02 4.22
N ASP A 69 1.68 13.22 4.03
CA ASP A 69 0.32 13.60 4.36
C ASP A 69 -0.31 14.34 3.17
N HIS A 70 -1.08 13.61 2.39
CA HIS A 70 -1.79 14.13 1.23
C HIS A 70 -3.10 13.35 1.03
N PRO A 71 -4.23 14.02 0.74
CA PRO A 71 -5.53 13.35 0.61
C PRO A 71 -5.60 12.30 -0.51
N GLY A 72 -4.73 12.39 -1.51
CA GLY A 72 -4.61 11.40 -2.60
C GLY A 72 -3.66 10.24 -2.32
N LEU A 73 -3.10 10.14 -1.11
CA LEU A 73 -2.21 9.05 -0.71
C LEU A 73 -2.74 8.32 0.52
N PRO A 74 -2.74 6.97 0.55
CA PRO A 74 -3.09 6.23 1.75
C PRO A 74 -2.03 6.47 2.84
N LYS A 75 -2.45 6.70 4.09
CA LYS A 75 -1.54 6.85 5.22
C LYS A 75 -0.99 5.50 5.64
N ILE A 76 0.32 5.40 5.82
CA ILE A 76 0.98 4.25 6.45
C ILE A 76 0.96 4.47 7.96
N VAL A 77 0.42 3.50 8.70
CA VAL A 77 0.21 3.61 10.15
C VAL A 77 1.13 2.69 10.95
N ASP A 78 1.59 1.59 10.35
CA ASP A 78 2.48 0.63 11.02
C ASP A 78 3.36 -0.11 10.02
N ILE A 79 4.54 -0.54 10.48
CA ILE A 79 5.46 -1.38 9.72
C ILE A 79 5.89 -2.51 10.63
N ILE A 80 5.65 -3.74 10.19
CA ILE A 80 5.95 -4.94 10.96
C ILE A 80 7.01 -5.72 10.20
N GLU A 81 8.18 -5.89 10.81
CA GLU A 81 9.27 -6.66 10.24
C GLU A 81 9.39 -8.01 10.95
N LYS A 82 9.51 -9.08 10.19
CA LYS A 82 9.90 -10.42 10.65
C LYS A 82 10.92 -10.99 9.67
N LYS A 83 11.58 -12.06 10.07
CA LYS A 83 12.69 -12.66 9.33
C LYS A 83 12.45 -12.89 7.83
N ASP A 84 11.23 -13.23 7.44
CA ASP A 84 10.93 -13.68 6.08
C ASP A 84 10.03 -12.72 5.28
N ALA A 85 9.53 -11.64 5.91
CA ALA A 85 8.66 -10.68 5.26
C ALA A 85 8.55 -9.36 6.03
N ILE A 86 8.20 -8.30 5.29
CA ILE A 86 7.83 -6.99 5.82
C ILE A 86 6.36 -6.75 5.50
N TRP A 87 5.60 -6.30 6.48
CA TRP A 87 4.21 -5.89 6.31
C TRP A 87 4.07 -4.39 6.53
N MET A 88 3.54 -3.69 5.54
CA MET A 88 3.13 -2.29 5.67
C MET A 88 1.63 -2.23 5.90
N VAL A 89 1.23 -1.66 7.04
CA VAL A 89 -0.18 -1.42 7.37
C VAL A 89 -0.54 0.00 6.98
N MET A 90 -1.54 0.12 6.12
CA MET A 90 -1.96 1.40 5.56
C MET A 90 -3.47 1.53 5.54
N GLU A 91 -3.92 2.76 5.33
CA GLU A 91 -5.34 3.07 5.18
C GLU A 91 -5.98 2.21 4.09
N PHE A 92 -7.13 1.61 4.42
CA PHE A 92 -7.93 0.88 3.46
C PHE A 92 -8.84 1.86 2.72
N ILE A 93 -8.63 1.99 1.41
CA ILE A 93 -9.44 2.86 0.56
C ILE A 93 -10.57 2.01 -0.02
N GLU A 94 -11.81 2.31 0.37
CA GLU A 94 -12.99 1.70 -0.23
C GLU A 94 -13.25 2.29 -1.61
N GLY A 95 -13.53 1.43 -2.57
CA GLY A 95 -13.86 1.86 -3.94
C GLY A 95 -13.37 0.88 -4.99
N LYS A 96 -13.45 1.32 -6.24
CA LYS A 96 -12.98 0.58 -7.41
C LYS A 96 -11.72 1.20 -7.97
N THR A 97 -10.84 0.38 -8.46
CA THR A 97 -9.70 0.85 -9.23
C THR A 97 -10.14 1.42 -10.59
N LEU A 98 -9.34 2.31 -11.17
CA LEU A 98 -9.61 2.83 -12.52
C LEU A 98 -9.70 1.70 -13.56
N LYS A 99 -8.94 0.62 -13.37
CA LYS A 99 -9.00 -0.57 -14.22
C LYS A 99 -10.35 -1.28 -14.13
N GLU A 100 -10.88 -1.45 -12.93
CA GLU A 100 -12.22 -2.04 -12.72
C GLU A 100 -13.31 -1.17 -13.32
N ILE A 101 -13.24 0.16 -13.14
CA ILE A 101 -14.18 1.11 -13.74
C ILE A 101 -14.13 1.03 -15.27
N LEU A 102 -12.92 0.98 -15.85
CA LEU A 102 -12.74 0.86 -17.29
C LEU A 102 -13.29 -0.47 -17.82
N ASN A 103 -13.04 -1.58 -17.12
CA ASN A 103 -13.55 -2.89 -17.50
C ASN A 103 -15.09 -2.96 -17.45
N GLU A 104 -15.72 -2.30 -16.48
CA GLU A 104 -17.17 -2.28 -16.33
C GLU A 104 -17.86 -1.40 -17.35
N ARG A 105 -17.31 -0.20 -17.62
CA ARG A 105 -17.93 0.82 -18.47
C ARG A 105 -17.49 0.75 -19.94
N GLY A 106 -16.36 0.06 -20.21
CA GLY A 106 -15.74 -0.02 -21.54
C GLY A 106 -14.99 1.26 -21.95
N ARG A 107 -15.45 2.40 -21.46
CA ARG A 107 -14.80 3.72 -21.67
C ARG A 107 -15.04 4.63 -20.48
N ILE A 108 -14.20 5.62 -20.36
CA ILE A 108 -14.31 6.69 -19.34
C ILE A 108 -14.51 8.00 -20.09
N GLU A 109 -15.38 8.84 -19.60
CA GLU A 109 -15.65 10.14 -20.21
C GLU A 109 -14.46 11.09 -20.03
N GLU A 110 -14.18 11.91 -21.05
CA GLU A 110 -13.07 12.87 -21.03
C GLU A 110 -13.09 13.76 -19.78
N LYS A 111 -14.27 14.23 -19.40
CA LYS A 111 -14.44 15.07 -18.20
C LYS A 111 -13.98 14.37 -16.91
N GLU A 112 -14.27 13.09 -16.74
CA GLU A 112 -13.82 12.29 -15.58
C GLU A 112 -12.31 12.10 -15.63
N ILE A 113 -11.75 11.80 -16.82
CA ILE A 113 -10.30 11.64 -17.00
C ILE A 113 -9.54 12.92 -16.63
N LEU A 114 -10.05 14.08 -17.04
CA LEU A 114 -9.43 15.36 -16.71
C LEU A 114 -9.44 15.65 -15.21
N ILE A 115 -10.54 15.32 -14.51
CA ILE A 115 -10.63 15.48 -13.06
C ILE A 115 -9.63 14.56 -12.35
N TRP A 116 -9.60 13.28 -12.70
CA TRP A 116 -8.67 12.31 -12.09
C TRP A 116 -7.22 12.60 -12.45
N GLY A 117 -6.95 12.98 -13.70
CA GLY A 117 -5.62 13.38 -14.15
C GLY A 117 -5.08 14.57 -13.37
N LYS A 118 -5.92 15.58 -13.12
CA LYS A 118 -5.56 16.72 -12.28
C LYS A 118 -5.19 16.28 -10.85
N GLN A 119 -6.01 15.43 -10.22
CA GLN A 119 -5.74 14.91 -8.88
C GLN A 119 -4.43 14.11 -8.83
N LEU A 120 -4.15 13.27 -9.84
CA LEU A 120 -2.88 12.55 -9.95
C LEU A 120 -1.68 13.50 -10.10
N CYS A 121 -1.80 14.55 -10.91
CA CYS A 121 -0.76 15.57 -11.04
C CYS A 121 -0.50 16.32 -9.72
N GLU A 122 -1.54 16.59 -8.94
CA GLU A 122 -1.42 17.21 -7.61
C GLU A 122 -0.64 16.30 -6.65
N VAL A 123 -0.94 14.99 -6.62
CA VAL A 123 -0.18 14.00 -5.85
C VAL A 123 1.28 13.94 -6.28
N LEU A 124 1.54 13.85 -7.60
CA LEU A 124 2.90 13.82 -8.13
C LEU A 124 3.67 15.09 -7.79
N SER A 125 3.05 16.26 -7.92
CA SER A 125 3.66 17.54 -7.54
C SER A 125 4.03 17.56 -6.05
N TYR A 126 3.13 17.06 -5.18
CA TYR A 126 3.41 16.92 -3.76
C TYR A 126 4.61 15.99 -3.51
N LEU A 127 4.63 14.80 -4.13
CA LEU A 127 5.73 13.85 -3.99
C LEU A 127 7.06 14.45 -4.48
N HIS A 128 7.06 15.11 -5.64
CA HIS A 128 8.26 15.80 -6.17
C HIS A 128 8.75 16.92 -5.25
N SER A 129 7.86 17.65 -4.59
CA SER A 129 8.25 18.68 -3.61
C SER A 129 8.94 18.11 -2.37
N LYS A 130 8.72 16.83 -2.07
CA LYS A 130 9.37 16.10 -0.96
C LYS A 130 10.61 15.34 -1.40
N SER A 131 10.88 15.27 -2.70
CA SER A 131 11.75 14.29 -3.36
C SER A 131 13.23 14.63 -3.42
N HIS A 132 13.80 15.35 -2.51
CA HIS A 132 15.27 15.23 -2.37
C HIS A 132 15.68 13.84 -1.83
N GLN A 133 14.72 12.92 -1.55
CA GLN A 133 14.96 11.61 -0.95
C GLN A 133 14.10 10.44 -1.48
N LEU A 134 13.19 10.67 -2.41
CA LEU A 134 12.30 9.63 -2.93
C LEU A 134 12.61 9.32 -4.39
N PHE A 135 13.38 8.27 -4.65
CA PHE A 135 13.33 7.57 -5.95
C PHE A 135 12.12 6.65 -5.93
N ILE A 136 10.99 7.13 -6.44
CA ILE A 136 9.83 6.28 -6.71
C ILE A 136 10.04 5.72 -8.11
N GLU A 137 10.42 4.46 -8.20
CA GLU A 137 10.24 3.66 -9.41
C GLU A 137 8.73 3.38 -9.52
N ILE A 138 8.11 4.00 -10.55
CA ILE A 138 6.70 3.79 -10.92
C ILE A 138 6.60 2.52 -11.79
#